data_3f3539d6612809111a9166fd387b2d1f
#
_entry.id   3f3539d6612809111a9166fd387b2d1f
#
_cell.length_a   1.000
_cell.length_b   1.000
_cell.length_c   1.000
_cell.angle_alpha   90.00
_cell.angle_beta   90.00
_cell.angle_gamma   90.00
#
_symmetry.space_group_name_H-M   'P 1'
#
loop_
_entity.id
_entity.type
_entity.pdbx_description
1 polymer ?
#
loop_
_entity_poly.entity_id
_entity_poly.type
_entity_poly.pdbx_seq_one_letter_code
_entity_poly.pdbx_strand_id
1 'polypeptide(L)'
;YKRQLFNCLPQLRQAVIKLEPCVSDETNFLKYALLNQAYKETLQRLGEMRLSDDVCFLNTPHALLRALDKKETKQVLMDRGLKVTPMLPSPRSFDELRELLADCGRGCFLKPRYGSGAGGIMAVRYQPNRNKWVVYTTLQQVDGVIHNTKRIHRLSTEKEMIPLAEAVMQ
;
A
#
# COMPACT_ATOMS: atom_id res chain seq x y z
N TYR A 1 -8.61 -7.61 -22.08
CA TYR A 1 -8.54 -8.70 -21.07
C TYR A 1 -9.57 -8.55 -19.95
N LYS A 2 -9.71 -7.37 -19.26
CA LYS A 2 -10.67 -7.21 -18.14
C LYS A 2 -12.13 -7.46 -18.54
N ARG A 3 -12.61 -6.92 -19.66
CA ARG A 3 -13.99 -7.15 -20.14
C ARG A 3 -14.29 -8.61 -20.42
N GLN A 4 -13.35 -9.35 -20.99
CA GLN A 4 -13.52 -10.79 -21.30
C GLN A 4 -13.66 -11.60 -20.01
N LEU A 5 -12.82 -11.36 -18.99
CA LEU A 5 -12.90 -12.06 -17.72
C LEU A 5 -14.31 -11.96 -17.09
N PHE A 6 -14.84 -10.74 -16.95
CA PHE A 6 -16.17 -10.52 -16.35
C PHE A 6 -17.31 -11.13 -17.15
N ASN A 7 -17.16 -11.30 -18.45
CA ASN A 7 -18.17 -11.94 -19.30
C ASN A 7 -18.09 -13.47 -19.24
N CYS A 8 -16.93 -14.06 -19.03
CA CYS A 8 -16.75 -15.51 -19.00
C CYS A 8 -17.06 -16.13 -17.63
N LEU A 9 -16.78 -15.43 -16.53
CA LEU A 9 -16.95 -15.98 -15.19
C LEU A 9 -18.36 -16.47 -14.87
N PRO A 10 -19.44 -15.72 -15.20
CA PRO A 10 -20.82 -16.16 -14.95
C PRO A 10 -21.23 -17.40 -15.76
N GLN A 11 -20.50 -17.75 -16.81
CA GLN A 11 -20.79 -18.89 -17.68
C GLN A 11 -20.12 -20.18 -17.18
N LEU A 12 -19.19 -20.08 -16.22
CA LEU A 12 -18.55 -21.24 -15.63
C LEU A 12 -19.55 -22.06 -14.83
N ARG A 13 -19.53 -23.38 -15.01
CA ARG A 13 -20.38 -24.31 -14.26
C ARG A 13 -19.67 -24.90 -13.06
N GLN A 14 -18.37 -25.18 -13.21
CA GLN A 14 -17.53 -25.71 -12.15
C GLN A 14 -16.10 -25.20 -12.35
N ALA A 15 -15.52 -24.55 -11.34
CA ALA A 15 -14.14 -24.06 -11.40
C ALA A 15 -13.59 -23.68 -10.02
N VAL A 16 -12.28 -23.78 -9.88
CA VAL A 16 -11.51 -23.15 -8.80
C VAL A 16 -10.72 -21.98 -9.39
N ILE A 17 -11.00 -20.77 -8.91
CA ILE A 17 -10.41 -19.54 -9.43
C ILE A 17 -9.31 -19.09 -8.47
N LYS A 18 -8.09 -18.96 -8.98
CA LYS A 18 -6.97 -18.33 -8.28
C LYS A 18 -6.83 -16.89 -8.77
N LEU A 19 -6.88 -15.93 -7.85
CA LEU A 19 -6.64 -14.53 -8.14
C LEU A 19 -5.19 -14.20 -7.77
N GLU A 20 -4.44 -13.71 -8.74
CA GLU A 20 -3.06 -13.28 -8.52
C GLU A 20 -2.96 -11.77 -8.67
N PRO A 21 -2.10 -11.09 -7.87
CA PRO A 21 -1.85 -9.68 -8.07
C PRO A 21 -1.22 -9.44 -9.44
N CYS A 22 -1.55 -8.32 -10.04
CA CYS A 22 -0.85 -7.88 -11.25
C CYS A 22 0.62 -7.61 -10.88
N VAL A 23 1.51 -8.48 -11.34
CA VAL A 23 2.95 -8.25 -11.23
C VAL A 23 3.32 -7.23 -12.30
N SER A 24 3.90 -6.12 -11.89
CA SER A 24 4.36 -5.07 -12.78
C SER A 24 5.81 -4.73 -12.45
N ASP A 25 6.64 -4.60 -13.48
CA ASP A 25 7.99 -4.04 -13.38
C ASP A 25 7.97 -2.49 -13.37
N GLU A 26 6.78 -1.90 -13.24
CA GLU A 26 6.60 -0.46 -13.20
C GLU A 26 7.31 0.14 -11.99
N THR A 27 8.29 0.97 -12.27
CA THR A 27 9.06 1.69 -11.25
C THR A 27 8.43 3.04 -10.90
N ASN A 28 7.66 3.65 -11.80
CA ASN A 28 6.97 4.91 -11.54
C ASN A 28 5.93 4.71 -10.43
N PHE A 29 6.14 5.41 -9.30
CA PHE A 29 5.34 5.21 -8.09
C PHE A 29 3.87 5.58 -8.28
N LEU A 30 3.56 6.63 -9.03
CA LEU A 30 2.19 7.02 -9.33
C LEU A 30 1.46 5.96 -10.18
N LYS A 31 2.11 5.44 -11.21
CA LYS A 31 1.53 4.35 -12.01
C LYS A 31 1.35 3.07 -11.19
N TYR A 32 2.28 2.76 -10.30
CA TYR A 32 2.14 1.67 -9.35
C TYR A 32 0.92 1.85 -8.44
N ALA A 33 0.68 3.06 -7.92
CA ALA A 33 -0.50 3.37 -7.12
C ALA A 33 -1.80 3.19 -7.92
N LEU A 34 -1.85 3.65 -9.17
CA LEU A 34 -2.99 3.45 -10.07
C LEU A 34 -3.25 1.97 -10.38
N LEU A 35 -2.22 1.16 -10.55
CA LEU A 35 -2.36 -0.29 -10.74
C LEU A 35 -2.96 -0.97 -9.51
N ASN A 36 -2.52 -0.60 -8.31
CA ASN A 36 -3.09 -1.11 -7.06
C ASN A 36 -4.56 -0.70 -6.90
N GLN A 37 -4.91 0.52 -7.22
CA GLN A 37 -6.30 0.99 -7.21
C GLN A 37 -7.16 0.21 -8.21
N ALA A 38 -6.69 0.01 -9.44
CA ALA A 38 -7.39 -0.76 -10.46
C ALA A 38 -7.56 -2.24 -10.07
N TYR A 39 -6.60 -2.81 -9.34
CA TYR A 39 -6.69 -4.16 -8.81
C TYR A 39 -7.75 -4.26 -7.70
N LYS A 40 -7.75 -3.30 -6.77
CA LYS A 40 -8.77 -3.17 -5.73
C LYS A 40 -10.19 -3.12 -6.31
N GLU A 41 -10.43 -2.24 -7.29
CA GLU A 41 -11.72 -2.13 -7.97
C GLU A 41 -12.13 -3.44 -8.68
N THR A 42 -11.15 -4.13 -9.26
CA THR A 42 -11.38 -5.44 -9.88
C THR A 42 -11.84 -6.47 -8.85
N LEU A 43 -11.18 -6.54 -7.69
CA LEU A 43 -11.55 -7.45 -6.60
C LEU A 43 -12.94 -7.11 -6.03
N GLN A 44 -13.30 -5.83 -5.88
CA GLN A 44 -14.64 -5.41 -5.43
C GLN A 44 -15.71 -5.93 -6.39
N ARG A 45 -15.54 -5.69 -7.69
CA ARG A 45 -16.47 -6.18 -8.71
C ARG A 45 -16.58 -7.71 -8.74
N LEU A 46 -15.46 -8.42 -8.56
CA LEU A 46 -15.48 -9.89 -8.48
C LEU A 46 -16.23 -10.39 -7.25
N GLY A 47 -16.11 -9.70 -6.12
CA GLY A 47 -16.84 -10.02 -4.89
C GLY A 47 -18.33 -9.83 -4.95
N GLU A 48 -18.82 -8.98 -5.87
CA GLU A 48 -20.24 -8.69 -6.10
C GLU A 48 -20.87 -9.62 -7.16
N MET A 49 -20.05 -10.41 -7.87
CA MET A 49 -20.57 -11.30 -8.92
C MET A 49 -21.28 -12.51 -8.33
N ARG A 50 -22.44 -12.84 -8.90
CA ARG A 50 -23.11 -14.11 -8.65
C ARG A 50 -22.51 -15.17 -9.57
N LEU A 51 -21.87 -16.16 -8.97
CA LEU A 51 -21.33 -17.32 -9.68
C LEU A 51 -22.13 -18.58 -9.31
N SER A 52 -21.97 -19.64 -10.07
CA SER A 52 -22.52 -20.96 -9.73
C SER A 52 -21.92 -21.46 -8.41
N ASP A 53 -22.68 -22.21 -7.61
CA ASP A 53 -22.24 -22.76 -6.32
C ASP A 53 -21.00 -23.66 -6.46
N ASP A 54 -20.81 -24.28 -7.63
CA ASP A 54 -19.66 -25.11 -7.94
C ASP A 54 -18.42 -24.30 -8.40
N VAL A 55 -18.53 -22.96 -8.42
CA VAL A 55 -17.40 -22.06 -8.74
C VAL A 55 -16.90 -21.39 -7.47
N CYS A 56 -15.69 -21.69 -7.06
CA CYS A 56 -15.11 -21.12 -5.86
C CYS A 56 -13.80 -20.40 -6.12
N PHE A 57 -13.49 -19.43 -5.26
CA PHE A 57 -12.19 -18.77 -5.24
C PHE A 57 -11.27 -19.47 -4.24
N LEU A 58 -10.02 -19.72 -4.63
CA LEU A 58 -9.00 -20.23 -3.71
C LEU A 58 -8.78 -19.25 -2.53
N ASN A 59 -8.74 -17.94 -2.84
CA ASN A 59 -8.85 -16.86 -1.88
C ASN A 59 -9.98 -15.94 -2.34
N THR A 60 -10.96 -15.71 -1.48
CA THR A 60 -12.08 -14.85 -1.87
C THR A 60 -11.63 -13.43 -2.18
N PRO A 61 -12.30 -12.73 -3.12
CA PRO A 61 -11.98 -11.33 -3.40
C PRO A 61 -11.99 -10.44 -2.15
N HIS A 62 -12.94 -10.66 -1.23
CA HIS A 62 -13.02 -9.95 0.04
C HIS A 62 -11.83 -10.21 0.96
N ALA A 63 -11.37 -11.46 1.05
CA ALA A 63 -10.18 -11.80 1.83
C ALA A 63 -8.92 -11.12 1.28
N LEU A 64 -8.79 -11.07 -0.06
CA LEU A 64 -7.69 -10.37 -0.72
C LEU A 64 -7.76 -8.85 -0.51
N LEU A 65 -8.94 -8.24 -0.63
CA LEU A 65 -9.14 -6.82 -0.35
C LEU A 65 -8.68 -6.46 1.06
N ARG A 66 -9.11 -7.25 2.05
CA ARG A 66 -8.71 -7.08 3.45
C ARG A 66 -7.20 -7.24 3.64
N ALA A 67 -6.59 -8.25 3.04
CA ALA A 67 -5.15 -8.50 3.13
C ALA A 67 -4.30 -7.38 2.48
N LEU A 68 -4.82 -6.72 1.45
CA LEU A 68 -4.16 -5.58 0.80
C LEU A 68 -4.26 -4.28 1.61
N ASP A 69 -5.31 -4.13 2.43
CA ASP A 69 -5.49 -2.98 3.30
C ASP A 69 -4.71 -3.17 4.61
N LYS A 70 -3.53 -2.54 4.69
CA LYS A 70 -2.64 -2.68 5.86
C LYS A 70 -3.26 -2.18 7.16
N LYS A 71 -4.15 -1.18 7.09
CA LYS A 71 -4.85 -0.65 8.27
C LYS A 71 -5.92 -1.63 8.74
N GLU A 72 -6.76 -2.12 7.84
CA GLU A 72 -7.80 -3.08 8.16
C GLU A 72 -7.21 -4.41 8.65
N THR A 73 -6.16 -4.92 7.98
CA THR A 73 -5.47 -6.14 8.44
C THR A 73 -4.98 -6.01 9.87
N LYS A 74 -4.33 -4.90 10.22
CA LYS A 74 -3.88 -4.66 11.60
C LYS A 74 -5.04 -4.60 12.59
N GLN A 75 -6.12 -3.91 12.24
CA GLN A 75 -7.29 -3.82 13.11
C GLN A 75 -7.89 -5.20 13.39
N VAL A 76 -8.10 -6.01 12.35
CA VAL A 76 -8.62 -7.38 12.50
C VAL A 76 -7.70 -8.25 13.37
N LEU A 77 -6.39 -8.11 13.24
CA LEU A 77 -5.45 -8.84 14.10
C LEU A 77 -5.54 -8.39 15.56
N MET A 78 -5.64 -7.07 15.81
CA MET A 78 -5.81 -6.51 17.14
C MET A 78 -7.12 -6.97 17.79
N ASP A 79 -8.22 -6.94 17.05
CA ASP A 79 -9.56 -7.36 17.53
C ASP A 79 -9.57 -8.85 17.91
N ARG A 80 -8.66 -9.63 17.37
CA ARG A 80 -8.45 -11.05 17.70
C ARG A 80 -7.38 -11.29 18.76
N GLY A 81 -6.91 -10.23 19.45
CA GLY A 81 -5.93 -10.33 20.53
C GLY A 81 -4.49 -10.61 20.07
N LEU A 82 -4.19 -10.52 18.76
CA LEU A 82 -2.84 -10.72 18.26
C LEU A 82 -2.01 -9.44 18.44
N LYS A 83 -0.76 -9.62 18.86
CA LYS A 83 0.17 -8.50 19.01
C LYS A 83 0.58 -7.98 17.63
N VAL A 84 0.33 -6.70 17.40
CA VAL A 84 0.78 -5.98 16.21
C VAL A 84 1.61 -4.76 16.59
N THR A 85 2.41 -4.25 15.67
CA THR A 85 3.11 -2.97 15.89
C THR A 85 2.11 -1.84 16.07
N PRO A 86 2.32 -0.89 17.00
CA PRO A 86 1.46 0.26 17.17
C PRO A 86 1.22 1.00 15.84
N MET A 87 0.00 1.50 15.67
CA MET A 87 -0.35 2.38 14.57
C MET A 87 -0.40 3.82 15.08
N LEU A 88 0.27 4.71 14.38
CA LEU A 88 0.10 6.13 14.54
C LEU A 88 -1.06 6.61 13.66
N PRO A 89 -1.68 7.75 13.96
CA PRO A 89 -2.60 8.41 13.04
C PRO A 89 -2.00 8.56 11.64
N SER A 90 -2.84 8.50 10.61
CA SER A 90 -2.37 8.69 9.23
C SER A 90 -2.21 10.17 8.94
N PRO A 91 -1.00 10.69 8.74
CA PRO A 91 -0.78 12.09 8.40
C PRO A 91 -1.28 12.38 6.99
N ARG A 92 -1.76 13.60 6.77
CA ARG A 92 -2.24 14.10 5.46
C ARG A 92 -1.27 15.08 4.82
N SER A 93 -0.30 15.56 5.59
CA SER A 93 0.74 16.49 5.15
C SER A 93 2.08 16.17 5.80
N PHE A 94 3.14 16.73 5.25
CA PHE A 94 4.47 16.60 5.85
C PHE A 94 4.56 17.27 7.22
N ASP A 95 3.80 18.35 7.45
CA ASP A 95 3.76 19.04 8.74
C ASP A 95 3.07 18.18 9.80
N GLU A 96 1.93 17.55 9.49
CA GLU A 96 1.30 16.56 10.39
C GLU A 96 2.24 15.39 10.70
N LEU A 97 3.00 14.90 9.71
CA LEU A 97 4.01 13.85 9.94
C LEU A 97 5.10 14.32 10.90
N ARG A 98 5.55 15.58 10.76
CA ARG A 98 6.55 16.19 11.65
C ARG A 98 6.04 16.26 13.09
N GLU A 99 4.82 16.75 13.30
CA GLU A 99 4.18 16.84 14.61
C GLU A 99 4.04 15.46 15.26
N LEU A 100 3.48 14.49 14.54
CA LEU A 100 3.34 13.10 15.02
C LEU A 100 4.67 12.49 15.46
N LEU A 101 5.74 12.76 14.72
CA LEU A 101 7.07 12.22 15.05
C LEU A 101 7.74 12.97 16.20
N ALA A 102 7.47 14.27 16.35
CA ALA A 102 7.93 15.06 17.50
C ALA A 102 7.31 14.54 18.80
N ASP A 103 6.01 14.27 18.79
CA ASP A 103 5.27 13.78 19.95
C ASP A 103 5.64 12.33 20.31
N CYS A 104 5.77 11.45 19.33
CA CYS A 104 6.04 10.05 19.62
C CYS A 104 7.50 9.76 20.02
N GLY A 105 8.45 10.66 19.73
CA GLY A 105 9.87 10.53 20.08
C GLY A 105 10.59 9.31 19.48
N ARG A 106 9.94 8.60 18.57
CA ARG A 106 10.42 7.36 17.95
C ARG A 106 10.43 7.46 16.44
N GLY A 107 11.18 6.57 15.79
CA GLY A 107 11.05 6.39 14.35
C GLY A 107 9.77 5.61 14.02
N CYS A 108 9.23 5.86 12.83
CA CYS A 108 8.08 5.14 12.30
C CYS A 108 8.32 4.65 10.87
N PHE A 109 7.43 3.77 10.41
CA PHE A 109 7.31 3.42 9.01
C PHE A 109 6.11 4.12 8.39
N LEU A 110 6.36 5.00 7.44
CA LEU A 110 5.35 5.54 6.55
C LEU A 110 5.19 4.57 5.35
N LYS A 111 3.96 4.20 5.03
CA LYS A 111 3.66 3.20 3.99
C LYS A 111 2.34 3.56 3.30
N PRO A 112 2.19 3.34 2.00
CA PRO A 112 0.89 3.38 1.37
C PRO A 112 -0.07 2.40 2.04
N ARG A 113 -1.32 2.79 2.20
CA ARG A 113 -2.35 1.92 2.81
C ARG A 113 -2.51 0.62 2.03
N TYR A 114 -2.54 0.72 0.71
CA TYR A 114 -2.68 -0.40 -0.22
C TYR A 114 -1.36 -0.69 -0.94
N GLY A 115 -1.22 -1.91 -1.45
CA GLY A 115 -0.05 -2.34 -2.20
C GLY A 115 0.81 -3.37 -1.48
N SER A 116 1.76 -3.94 -2.20
CA SER A 116 2.63 -5.02 -1.79
C SER A 116 4.09 -4.76 -2.23
N GLY A 117 5.00 -5.70 -1.94
CA GLY A 117 6.37 -5.66 -2.47
C GLY A 117 7.23 -4.50 -1.98
N ALA A 118 6.98 -3.98 -0.78
CA ALA A 118 7.71 -2.85 -0.19
C ALA A 118 7.64 -1.53 -1.00
N GLY A 119 6.67 -1.41 -1.91
CA GLY A 119 6.47 -0.18 -2.69
C GLY A 119 6.12 1.00 -1.79
N GLY A 120 6.90 2.08 -1.88
CA GLY A 120 6.65 3.33 -1.16
C GLY A 120 6.89 3.28 0.34
N ILE A 121 7.72 2.38 0.84
CA ILE A 121 8.06 2.33 2.27
C ILE A 121 9.12 3.38 2.59
N MET A 122 8.88 4.15 3.67
CA MET A 122 9.84 5.07 4.25
C MET A 122 10.00 4.75 5.74
N ALA A 123 11.22 4.46 6.18
CA ALA A 123 11.58 4.41 7.59
C ALA A 123 12.04 5.82 8.00
N VAL A 124 11.24 6.48 8.84
CA VAL A 124 11.42 7.90 9.15
C VAL A 124 11.76 8.08 10.61
N ARG A 125 12.78 8.88 10.90
CA ARG A 125 13.13 9.32 12.24
C ARG A 125 13.35 10.83 12.24
N TYR A 126 12.74 11.53 13.19
CA TYR A 126 12.89 12.94 13.40
C TYR A 126 13.42 13.25 14.80
N GLN A 127 14.34 14.20 14.91
CA GLN A 127 14.87 14.70 16.17
C GLN A 127 14.51 16.20 16.27
N PRO A 128 13.42 16.57 16.96
CA PRO A 128 12.91 17.94 16.97
C PRO A 128 13.92 18.96 17.54
N ASN A 129 14.63 18.60 18.62
CA ASN A 129 15.60 19.51 19.26
C ASN A 129 16.78 19.91 18.36
N ARG A 130 17.04 19.17 17.28
CA ARG A 130 18.11 19.43 16.32
C ARG A 130 17.59 19.69 14.92
N ASN A 131 16.29 19.70 14.74
CA ASN A 131 15.62 19.72 13.44
C ASN A 131 16.27 18.74 12.45
N LYS A 132 16.56 17.52 12.91
CA LYS A 132 17.33 16.54 12.15
C LYS A 132 16.46 15.37 11.73
N TRP A 133 16.49 15.09 10.44
CA TRP A 133 15.81 13.96 9.82
C TRP A 133 16.80 12.86 9.42
N VAL A 134 16.33 11.63 9.50
CA VAL A 134 16.96 10.46 8.87
C VAL A 134 15.85 9.61 8.28
N VAL A 135 15.87 9.44 6.98
CA VAL A 135 14.90 8.64 6.24
C VAL A 135 15.63 7.60 5.40
N TYR A 136 15.14 6.37 5.46
CA TYR A 136 15.53 5.30 4.55
C TYR A 136 14.31 4.90 3.73
N THR A 137 14.44 4.86 2.43
CA THR A 137 13.33 4.58 1.52
C THR A 137 13.81 3.89 0.24
N THR A 138 12.91 3.19 -0.42
CA THR A 138 13.12 2.67 -1.78
C THR A 138 12.68 3.68 -2.86
N LEU A 139 12.14 4.82 -2.45
CA LEU A 139 11.72 5.88 -3.37
C LEU A 139 12.87 6.79 -3.75
N GLN A 140 12.90 7.20 -5.01
CA GLN A 140 13.83 8.19 -5.56
C GLN A 140 13.09 9.08 -6.54
N GLN A 141 13.34 10.39 -6.48
CA GLN A 141 12.86 11.32 -7.48
C GLN A 141 13.96 11.55 -8.53
N VAL A 142 13.60 11.35 -9.80
CA VAL A 142 14.46 11.62 -10.96
C VAL A 142 13.64 12.39 -11.98
N ASP A 143 14.13 13.54 -12.41
CA ASP A 143 13.46 14.42 -13.38
C ASP A 143 11.99 14.71 -13.06
N GLY A 144 11.70 14.96 -11.78
CA GLY A 144 10.34 15.22 -11.30
C GLY A 144 9.45 13.98 -11.14
N VAL A 145 9.90 12.80 -11.55
CA VAL A 145 9.16 11.53 -11.44
C VAL A 145 9.65 10.75 -10.22
N ILE A 146 8.70 10.24 -9.43
CA ILE A 146 9.02 9.40 -8.27
C ILE A 146 9.03 7.94 -8.71
N HIS A 147 10.15 7.28 -8.49
CA HIS A 147 10.36 5.87 -8.78
C HIS A 147 10.50 5.05 -7.50
N ASN A 148 9.89 3.88 -7.47
CA ASN A 148 10.15 2.86 -6.46
C ASN A 148 11.28 1.97 -6.97
N THR A 149 12.46 2.10 -6.37
CA THR A 149 13.65 1.33 -6.76
C THR A 149 13.80 0.11 -5.85
N LYS A 150 14.64 -0.84 -6.25
CA LYS A 150 15.03 -1.97 -5.37
C LYS A 150 16.20 -1.59 -4.43
N ARG A 151 16.69 -0.34 -4.50
CA ARG A 151 17.78 0.16 -3.68
C ARG A 151 17.25 0.98 -2.53
N ILE A 152 17.93 0.93 -1.40
CA ILE A 152 17.61 1.76 -0.23
C ILE A 152 18.43 3.05 -0.33
N HIS A 153 17.74 4.18 -0.34
CA HIS A 153 18.30 5.51 -0.33
C HIS A 153 18.20 6.09 1.08
N ARG A 154 19.22 6.81 1.50
CA ARG A 154 19.21 7.58 2.74
C ARG A 154 19.02 9.05 2.40
N LEU A 155 17.99 9.66 2.97
CA LEU A 155 17.69 11.08 2.82
C LEU A 155 17.89 11.77 4.16
N SER A 156 18.28 13.04 4.11
CA SER A 156 18.54 13.83 5.33
C SER A 156 18.00 15.26 5.25
N THR A 157 17.53 15.71 4.12
CA THR A 157 16.98 17.06 3.91
C THR A 157 15.49 17.01 3.65
N GLU A 158 14.76 17.99 4.15
CA GLU A 158 13.31 18.11 3.92
C GLU A 158 12.99 18.25 2.42
N LYS A 159 13.84 18.95 1.68
CA LYS A 159 13.69 19.15 0.23
C LYS A 159 13.59 17.81 -0.54
N GLU A 160 14.37 16.81 -0.11
CA GLU A 160 14.33 15.46 -0.72
C GLU A 160 13.14 14.64 -0.22
N MET A 161 12.74 14.83 1.04
CA MET A 161 11.76 13.98 1.71
C MET A 161 10.32 14.38 1.44
N ILE A 162 10.02 15.69 1.40
CA ILE A 162 8.65 16.20 1.27
C ILE A 162 7.93 15.58 0.09
N PRO A 163 8.44 15.67 -1.15
CA PRO A 163 7.71 15.15 -2.32
C PRO A 163 7.48 13.64 -2.23
N LEU A 164 8.42 12.89 -1.65
CA LEU A 164 8.30 11.44 -1.51
C LEU A 164 7.28 11.06 -0.42
N ALA A 165 7.31 11.76 0.72
CA ALA A 165 6.37 11.50 1.82
C ALA A 165 4.93 11.85 1.40
N GLU A 166 4.74 12.99 0.76
CA GLU A 166 3.42 13.41 0.26
C GLU A 166 2.85 12.42 -0.77
N ALA A 167 3.68 11.91 -1.67
CA ALA A 167 3.25 10.87 -2.61
C ALA A 167 2.82 9.57 -1.93
N VAL A 168 3.44 9.22 -0.78
CA VAL A 168 3.06 8.01 -0.01
C VAL A 168 1.79 8.22 0.79
N MET A 169 1.47 9.46 1.19
CA MET A 169 0.30 9.83 2.00
C MET A 169 -0.98 9.99 1.17
N GLN A 170 -0.89 10.18 -0.15
CA GLN A 170 -2.03 10.21 -1.08
C GLN A 170 -2.65 8.81 -1.23
#